data_0b74af6b52ebdf5b88963819d11b0c4f
#
_entry.id   0b74af6b52ebdf5b88963819d11b0c4f
#
_cell.length_a   1.000
_cell.length_b   1.000
_cell.length_c   1.000
_cell.angle_alpha   90.00
_cell.angle_beta   90.00
_cell.angle_gamma   90.00
#
_symmetry.space_group_name_H-M   'P 1'
#
loop_
_entity.id
_entity.type
_entity.pdbx_description
1 polymer ?
#
loop_
_entity_poly.entity_id
_entity_poly.type
_entity_poly.pdbx_seq_one_letter_code
_entity_poly.pdbx_strand_id
1 'polypeptide(L)'
;MSVQGKRLRALYGATLLSFLLGSSLAVPVAAAEEVTTDEEVNTDAGGSAADATDATPNWQETTLSGDWGGSRKRLYDAGVQADLVYSADYLRDTTGGLKRGGAYMGHLDLILQLDGEKLVGWRGGSAYLQLISNTGGRVNLNHVGSLMGVDNLEAPVNRTGIFKAWLQQSFLDDKASLRVGLYPIDSEFYVTDSSSVFLHPSFGMAAEVASFGSLAGPSIYPTSSYAARLRIDPDPAWYAILAVVRGIPSDRIATAGPNVSWQKGSGSMLIGEVGFSPAKAGLLDDRPTSEEKDEFEPISKLALGLWRYSPRFPELVAVDAGGEPLLATHWGAYVLAEQTLWRVPESNRDLAAFLRYGFTDGKTNTLDYSFSAGLSFRGPFAGREKDTIGIAATRAHAGSQGRAQLSAELGQPLSSTAETAVEMTYRAQLAPGVALQPVVQRIFNPGLALPNATVAGVRLQLAL
;
A
#
# COMPACT_ATOMS: atom_id res chain seq x y z
N MET A 1 -26.72 8.18 20.26
CA MET A 1 -25.91 8.37 19.04
C MET A 1 -26.30 9.71 18.43
N SER A 2 -25.35 10.64 18.30
CA SER A 2 -25.63 11.96 17.74
C SER A 2 -25.97 11.84 16.23
N VAL A 3 -26.73 12.79 15.72
CA VAL A 3 -27.09 12.90 14.29
C VAL A 3 -25.84 12.92 13.39
N GLN A 4 -24.73 13.45 13.91
CA GLN A 4 -23.42 13.45 13.26
C GLN A 4 -22.88 12.05 12.90
N GLY A 5 -22.94 11.10 13.84
CA GLY A 5 -22.42 9.74 13.57
C GLY A 5 -23.21 8.97 12.51
N LYS A 6 -24.48 9.33 12.33
CA LYS A 6 -25.32 8.71 11.30
C LYS A 6 -25.05 9.27 9.89
N ARG A 7 -24.73 10.56 9.76
CA ARG A 7 -24.48 11.21 8.47
C ARG A 7 -23.08 10.92 7.93
N LEU A 8 -22.06 10.87 8.79
CA LEU A 8 -20.73 10.43 8.36
C LEU A 8 -20.73 8.94 7.94
N ARG A 9 -21.56 8.10 8.58
CA ARG A 9 -21.76 6.72 8.13
C ARG A 9 -22.45 6.64 6.76
N ALA A 10 -23.27 7.61 6.41
CA ALA A 10 -23.90 7.68 5.08
C ALA A 10 -22.89 8.03 3.98
N LEU A 11 -21.87 8.85 4.26
CA LEU A 11 -20.78 9.14 3.33
C LEU A 11 -19.98 7.88 2.91
N TYR A 12 -19.82 6.95 3.86
CA TYR A 12 -19.15 5.66 3.59
C TYR A 12 -20.14 4.52 3.29
N GLY A 13 -21.41 4.71 3.60
CA GLY A 13 -22.45 3.68 3.58
C GLY A 13 -23.42 3.72 2.39
N ALA A 14 -23.37 4.74 1.55
CA ALA A 14 -24.25 4.82 0.35
C ALA A 14 -23.92 3.74 -0.71
N THR A 15 -22.90 2.91 -0.47
CA THR A 15 -22.53 1.77 -1.31
C THR A 15 -22.71 0.42 -0.60
N LEU A 16 -23.34 0.36 0.58
CA LEU A 16 -23.40 -0.84 1.41
C LEU A 16 -24.83 -1.15 1.85
N LEU A 17 -25.69 -1.54 0.91
CA LEU A 17 -26.89 -2.29 1.27
C LEU A 17 -27.10 -3.43 0.26
N SER A 18 -26.72 -4.61 0.63
CA SER A 18 -27.38 -5.91 0.39
C SER A 18 -26.45 -7.10 0.56
N PHE A 19 -26.97 -8.05 1.31
CA PHE A 19 -26.60 -9.46 1.47
C PHE A 19 -25.69 -9.90 2.60
N LEU A 20 -26.37 -10.40 3.63
CA LEU A 20 -25.91 -11.39 4.61
C LEU A 20 -26.17 -12.81 4.08
N LEU A 21 -25.21 -13.71 4.29
CA LEU A 21 -25.32 -15.15 4.63
C LEU A 21 -23.96 -15.82 4.30
N GLY A 22 -23.33 -16.33 5.11
CA GLY A 22 -22.83 -17.28 6.06
C GLY A 22 -22.20 -18.51 5.47
N SER A 23 -20.99 -18.84 5.93
CA SER A 23 -20.59 -20.20 6.31
C SER A 23 -19.14 -20.24 6.80
N SER A 24 -18.98 -20.80 7.99
CA SER A 24 -17.73 -21.04 8.70
C SER A 24 -17.14 -22.39 8.32
N LEU A 25 -15.83 -22.45 8.08
CA LEU A 25 -15.06 -23.70 8.11
C LEU A 25 -13.90 -23.54 9.08
N ALA A 26 -13.86 -24.40 10.09
CA ALA A 26 -12.81 -24.51 11.08
C ALA A 26 -11.76 -25.54 10.64
N VAL A 27 -10.48 -25.23 10.83
CA VAL A 27 -9.35 -26.16 10.63
C VAL A 27 -8.56 -26.25 11.93
N PRO A 28 -8.17 -27.45 12.41
CA PRO A 28 -7.49 -27.64 13.69
C PRO A 28 -5.97 -27.40 13.60
N VAL A 29 -5.42 -26.86 14.69
CA VAL A 29 -3.99 -26.60 14.91
C VAL A 29 -3.33 -27.82 15.57
N ALA A 30 -2.16 -28.21 15.07
CA ALA A 30 -1.26 -29.16 15.70
C ALA A 30 0.07 -28.45 16.10
N ALA A 31 0.60 -28.84 17.26
CA ALA A 31 1.76 -28.24 17.91
C ALA A 31 3.10 -28.65 17.29
N ALA A 32 4.09 -27.77 17.39
CA ALA A 32 5.48 -28.00 16.93
C ALA A 32 6.50 -27.82 18.06
N GLU A 33 7.56 -28.63 18.01
CA GLU A 33 8.73 -28.63 18.90
C GLU A 33 9.84 -27.67 18.42
N GLU A 34 10.63 -27.19 19.38
CA GLU A 34 11.67 -26.18 19.26
C GLU A 34 13.01 -26.70 18.70
N VAL A 35 13.67 -25.97 17.80
CA VAL A 35 15.12 -26.01 17.59
C VAL A 35 15.63 -24.64 17.15
N THR A 36 16.70 -24.18 17.78
CA THR A 36 17.39 -22.89 17.64
C THR A 36 18.40 -22.86 16.48
N THR A 37 18.55 -21.75 15.76
CA THR A 37 19.79 -21.02 15.45
C THR A 37 19.61 -19.92 14.41
N ASP A 38 20.42 -18.88 14.52
CA ASP A 38 20.39 -17.55 13.93
C ASP A 38 20.58 -17.48 12.42
N GLU A 39 19.94 -16.50 11.76
CA GLU A 39 20.41 -15.55 10.76
C GLU A 39 19.30 -14.95 9.85
N GLU A 40 19.53 -13.81 9.34
CA GLU A 40 18.73 -12.66 8.90
C GLU A 40 17.75 -12.80 7.74
N VAL A 41 16.70 -11.92 7.80
CA VAL A 41 15.61 -11.87 6.81
C VAL A 41 15.15 -10.47 6.49
N ASN A 42 15.16 -10.21 5.20
CA ASN A 42 14.45 -9.08 4.60
C ASN A 42 13.05 -9.54 4.12
N THR A 43 11.99 -8.96 4.70
CA THR A 43 10.62 -9.14 4.20
C THR A 43 10.13 -7.81 3.66
N ASP A 44 10.43 -7.52 2.41
CA ASP A 44 9.84 -6.41 1.68
C ASP A 44 8.45 -6.81 1.14
N ALA A 45 7.42 -6.34 1.79
CA ALA A 45 6.05 -6.47 1.32
C ALA A 45 5.71 -5.36 0.31
N GLY A 46 6.51 -5.19 -0.72
CA GLY A 46 6.31 -4.15 -1.74
C GLY A 46 7.31 -4.18 -2.88
N GLY A 47 8.26 -5.11 -2.85
CA GLY A 47 9.33 -5.21 -3.84
C GLY A 47 8.80 -5.41 -5.27
N SER A 48 9.27 -4.57 -6.17
CA SER A 48 9.21 -4.78 -7.60
C SER A 48 9.76 -6.16 -7.93
N ALA A 49 9.02 -6.98 -8.68
CA ALA A 49 9.45 -8.29 -9.16
C ALA A 49 10.57 -8.20 -10.25
N ALA A 50 11.40 -7.17 -10.19
CA ALA A 50 12.47 -6.92 -11.17
C ALA A 50 13.88 -7.19 -10.63
N ASP A 51 14.05 -7.43 -9.32
CA ASP A 51 15.35 -7.80 -8.73
C ASP A 51 15.32 -9.22 -8.17
N ALA A 52 15.09 -10.21 -9.03
CA ALA A 52 15.43 -11.58 -8.69
C ALA A 52 16.96 -11.71 -8.72
N THR A 53 17.62 -11.47 -7.60
CA THR A 53 18.99 -11.95 -7.40
C THR A 53 18.96 -13.47 -7.52
N ASP A 54 19.94 -14.10 -8.19
CA ASP A 54 20.08 -15.56 -8.35
C ASP A 54 20.26 -16.32 -7.02
N ALA A 55 20.24 -15.62 -5.89
CA ALA A 55 20.40 -16.19 -4.56
C ALA A 55 19.11 -16.88 -4.11
N THR A 56 19.21 -18.14 -3.73
CA THR A 56 18.11 -18.89 -3.11
C THR A 56 17.67 -18.19 -1.81
N PRO A 57 16.37 -17.86 -1.63
CA PRO A 57 15.91 -17.24 -0.40
C PRO A 57 16.20 -18.09 0.84
N ASN A 58 16.59 -17.45 1.93
CA ASN A 58 16.84 -18.14 3.20
C ASN A 58 15.55 -18.24 4.04
N TRP A 59 14.69 -19.19 3.71
CA TRP A 59 13.43 -19.38 4.41
C TRP A 59 13.57 -19.77 5.87
N GLN A 60 14.69 -20.37 6.28
CA GLN A 60 14.95 -20.70 7.69
C GLN A 60 15.00 -19.46 8.56
N GLU A 61 15.44 -18.36 7.98
CA GLU A 61 15.58 -17.07 8.67
C GLU A 61 14.40 -16.13 8.45
N THR A 62 13.61 -16.38 7.35
CA THR A 62 12.57 -15.48 6.88
C THR A 62 11.17 -15.90 7.30
N THR A 63 10.97 -17.19 7.55
CA THR A 63 9.62 -17.72 7.73
C THR A 63 9.55 -18.65 8.92
N LEU A 64 8.39 -18.70 9.56
CA LEU A 64 8.07 -19.63 10.63
C LEU A 64 8.16 -21.10 10.23
N SER A 65 7.83 -21.39 8.98
CA SER A 65 7.76 -22.77 8.47
C SER A 65 9.05 -23.26 7.80
N GLY A 66 10.07 -22.37 7.69
CA GLY A 66 11.36 -22.69 7.09
C GLY A 66 11.25 -23.16 5.63
N ASP A 67 12.11 -24.06 5.22
CA ASP A 67 12.22 -24.57 3.85
C ASP A 67 11.38 -25.85 3.57
N TRP A 68 10.49 -26.24 4.49
CA TRP A 68 9.65 -27.43 4.42
C TRP A 68 10.45 -28.72 4.17
N GLY A 69 11.60 -28.85 4.86
CA GLY A 69 12.49 -30.00 4.64
C GLY A 69 13.08 -30.04 3.22
N GLY A 70 13.44 -28.90 2.66
CA GLY A 70 14.00 -28.73 1.32
C GLY A 70 12.96 -28.74 0.19
N SER A 71 11.63 -28.80 0.49
CA SER A 71 10.60 -28.78 -0.54
C SER A 71 10.45 -27.40 -1.17
N ARG A 72 10.61 -26.33 -0.38
CA ARG A 72 10.60 -24.95 -0.86
C ARG A 72 11.73 -24.70 -1.85
N LYS A 73 12.93 -25.16 -1.51
CA LYS A 73 14.08 -25.08 -2.42
C LYS A 73 13.82 -25.82 -3.72
N ARG A 74 13.27 -27.03 -3.68
CA ARG A 74 12.93 -27.79 -4.91
C ARG A 74 11.92 -27.06 -5.80
N LEU A 75 10.90 -26.43 -5.20
CA LEU A 75 9.93 -25.61 -5.94
C LEU A 75 10.61 -24.38 -6.58
N TYR A 76 11.45 -23.70 -5.82
CA TYR A 76 12.20 -22.52 -6.30
C TYR A 76 13.16 -22.88 -7.45
N ASP A 77 13.90 -23.97 -7.31
CA ASP A 77 14.79 -24.47 -8.36
C ASP A 77 14.00 -24.86 -9.62
N ALA A 78 12.75 -25.30 -9.47
CA ALA A 78 11.82 -25.58 -10.57
C ALA A 78 11.13 -24.32 -11.11
N GLY A 79 11.38 -23.14 -10.56
CA GLY A 79 10.80 -21.86 -11.02
C GLY A 79 9.49 -21.46 -10.32
N VAL A 80 9.19 -22.04 -9.14
CA VAL A 80 8.00 -21.68 -8.36
C VAL A 80 8.39 -21.19 -6.97
N GLN A 81 8.08 -19.95 -6.65
CA GLN A 81 8.14 -19.42 -5.28
C GLN A 81 6.73 -19.26 -4.72
N ALA A 82 6.51 -19.75 -3.50
CA ALA A 82 5.24 -19.65 -2.80
C ALA A 82 5.45 -19.06 -1.41
N ASP A 83 4.72 -17.98 -1.11
CA ASP A 83 4.79 -17.28 0.17
C ASP A 83 3.39 -17.11 0.74
N LEU A 84 3.28 -17.28 2.06
CA LEU A 84 2.04 -17.10 2.80
C LEU A 84 2.31 -16.14 3.96
N VAL A 85 1.62 -15.01 3.97
CA VAL A 85 1.76 -13.98 5.02
C VAL A 85 0.42 -13.72 5.66
N TYR A 86 0.39 -13.70 6.98
CA TYR A 86 -0.79 -13.32 7.74
C TYR A 86 -0.48 -12.10 8.60
N SER A 87 -1.27 -11.04 8.45
CA SER A 87 -1.20 -9.83 9.25
C SER A 87 -2.48 -9.65 10.06
N ALA A 88 -2.35 -9.33 11.34
CA ALA A 88 -3.46 -9.15 12.26
C ALA A 88 -3.29 -7.85 13.05
N ASP A 89 -4.21 -6.92 12.88
CA ASP A 89 -4.21 -5.64 13.57
C ASP A 89 -5.34 -5.56 14.59
N TYR A 90 -5.02 -5.04 15.76
CA TYR A 90 -6.00 -4.54 16.68
C TYR A 90 -5.73 -3.07 16.96
N LEU A 91 -6.57 -2.21 16.41
CA LEU A 91 -6.49 -0.76 16.62
C LEU A 91 -7.71 -0.27 17.40
N ARG A 92 -7.49 0.73 18.26
CA ARG A 92 -8.52 1.34 19.11
C ARG A 92 -8.43 2.85 19.08
N ASP A 93 -9.54 3.50 18.76
CA ASP A 93 -9.73 4.92 19.06
C ASP A 93 -9.96 5.09 20.54
N THR A 94 -9.04 5.77 21.21
CA THR A 94 -9.05 6.01 22.65
C THR A 94 -9.67 7.35 23.01
N THR A 95 -9.61 8.33 22.09
CA THR A 95 -10.16 9.68 22.32
C THR A 95 -10.60 10.30 21.00
N GLY A 96 -11.69 11.03 21.02
CA GLY A 96 -12.17 11.83 19.87
C GLY A 96 -12.89 11.02 18.83
N GLY A 97 -12.69 11.37 17.56
CA GLY A 97 -13.31 10.72 16.42
C GLY A 97 -14.84 10.67 16.45
N LEU A 98 -15.42 9.66 15.83
CA LEU A 98 -16.86 9.39 15.86
C LEU A 98 -17.31 8.84 17.21
N LYS A 99 -16.56 7.92 17.78
CA LYS A 99 -16.78 7.32 19.10
C LYS A 99 -15.60 6.42 19.48
N ARG A 100 -15.27 6.37 20.77
CA ARG A 100 -14.29 5.41 21.30
C ARG A 100 -14.67 3.98 20.95
N GLY A 101 -13.68 3.17 20.61
CA GLY A 101 -13.86 1.76 20.31
C GLY A 101 -12.73 1.23 19.46
N GLY A 102 -12.64 -0.08 19.31
CA GLY A 102 -11.60 -0.73 18.53
C GLY A 102 -12.15 -1.80 17.62
N ALA A 103 -11.31 -2.24 16.70
CA ALA A 103 -11.60 -3.33 15.79
C ALA A 103 -10.34 -4.18 15.59
N TYR A 104 -10.58 -5.46 15.41
CA TYR A 104 -9.62 -6.41 14.89
C TYR A 104 -9.76 -6.45 13.36
N MET A 105 -8.64 -6.49 12.64
CA MET A 105 -8.57 -6.66 11.19
C MET A 105 -7.54 -7.73 10.89
N GLY A 106 -7.91 -8.70 10.07
CA GLY A 106 -7.05 -9.79 9.64
C GLY A 106 -6.88 -9.77 8.13
N HIS A 107 -5.66 -10.00 7.66
CA HIS A 107 -5.29 -10.03 6.27
C HIS A 107 -4.37 -11.23 5.99
N LEU A 108 -4.74 -12.03 5.01
CA LEU A 108 -3.94 -13.15 4.54
C LEU A 108 -3.55 -12.89 3.08
N ASP A 109 -2.26 -13.05 2.80
CA ASP A 109 -1.70 -13.08 1.46
C ASP A 109 -1.20 -14.48 1.11
N LEU A 110 -1.64 -15.04 -0.01
CA LEU A 110 -1.00 -16.16 -0.67
C LEU A 110 -0.42 -15.66 -1.98
N ILE A 111 0.90 -15.76 -2.11
CA ILE A 111 1.67 -15.23 -3.23
C ILE A 111 2.33 -16.39 -3.97
N LEU A 112 2.20 -16.40 -5.29
CA LEU A 112 2.91 -17.30 -6.19
C LEU A 112 3.67 -16.47 -7.22
N GLN A 113 4.98 -16.70 -7.31
CA GLN A 113 5.84 -16.15 -8.33
C GLN A 113 6.35 -17.30 -9.21
N LEU A 114 6.27 -17.12 -10.52
CA LEU A 114 6.57 -18.15 -11.50
C LEU A 114 7.63 -17.64 -12.47
N ASP A 115 8.75 -18.34 -12.53
CA ASP A 115 9.83 -18.12 -13.48
C ASP A 115 9.52 -18.88 -14.77
N GLY A 116 9.27 -18.16 -15.86
CA GLY A 116 8.89 -18.74 -17.14
C GLY A 116 10.02 -19.52 -17.79
N GLU A 117 11.28 -19.12 -17.61
CA GLU A 117 12.42 -19.82 -18.18
C GLU A 117 12.63 -21.19 -17.53
N LYS A 118 12.63 -21.24 -16.21
CA LYS A 118 12.77 -22.51 -15.46
C LYS A 118 11.60 -23.47 -15.70
N LEU A 119 10.37 -22.95 -15.77
CA LEU A 119 9.17 -23.77 -15.89
C LEU A 119 8.93 -24.30 -17.29
N VAL A 120 9.05 -23.46 -18.30
CA VAL A 120 8.61 -23.77 -19.67
C VAL A 120 9.59 -23.29 -20.76
N GLY A 121 10.78 -22.81 -20.42
CA GLY A 121 11.76 -22.26 -21.37
C GLY A 121 11.39 -20.88 -21.93
N TRP A 122 10.47 -20.16 -21.26
CA TRP A 122 10.04 -18.82 -21.67
C TRP A 122 11.02 -17.77 -21.12
N ARG A 123 12.05 -17.44 -21.91
CA ARG A 123 13.12 -16.51 -21.54
C ARG A 123 12.59 -15.11 -21.26
N GLY A 124 13.02 -14.56 -20.11
CA GLY A 124 12.58 -13.24 -19.63
C GLY A 124 11.08 -13.18 -19.29
N GLY A 125 10.39 -14.32 -19.32
CA GLY A 125 8.99 -14.42 -18.97
C GLY A 125 8.80 -14.70 -17.48
N SER A 126 7.84 -14.03 -16.84
CA SER A 126 7.42 -14.33 -15.48
C SER A 126 5.91 -14.16 -15.30
N ALA A 127 5.37 -14.84 -14.28
CA ALA A 127 3.98 -14.68 -13.89
C ALA A 127 3.86 -14.52 -12.38
N TYR A 128 2.81 -13.86 -11.94
CA TYR A 128 2.54 -13.57 -10.54
C TYR A 128 1.07 -13.75 -10.23
N LEU A 129 0.77 -14.38 -9.11
CA LEU A 129 -0.57 -14.50 -8.57
C LEU A 129 -0.56 -14.17 -7.09
N GLN A 130 -1.44 -13.26 -6.65
CA GLN A 130 -1.69 -12.97 -5.24
C GLN A 130 -3.16 -13.11 -4.94
N LEU A 131 -3.46 -14.01 -4.02
CA LEU A 131 -4.77 -14.13 -3.40
C LEU A 131 -4.73 -13.42 -2.05
N ILE A 132 -5.76 -12.63 -1.76
CA ILE A 132 -5.92 -11.97 -0.47
C ILE A 132 -7.21 -12.38 0.21
N SER A 133 -7.19 -12.38 1.55
CA SER A 133 -8.40 -12.54 2.36
C SER A 133 -8.43 -11.51 3.48
N ASN A 134 -9.40 -10.61 3.43
CA ASN A 134 -9.63 -9.56 4.43
C ASN A 134 -10.78 -9.94 5.33
N THR A 135 -10.58 -9.87 6.64
CA THR A 135 -11.56 -10.22 7.66
C THR A 135 -11.59 -9.19 8.78
N GLY A 136 -12.63 -9.19 9.59
CA GLY A 136 -12.72 -8.39 10.81
C GLY A 136 -13.53 -7.12 10.69
N GLY A 137 -13.23 -6.16 11.56
CA GLY A 137 -13.95 -4.90 11.70
C GLY A 137 -13.39 -3.77 10.85
N ARG A 138 -13.86 -2.54 11.16
CA ARG A 138 -13.46 -1.30 10.46
C ARG A 138 -13.30 -0.21 11.50
N VAL A 139 -12.07 0.02 11.93
CA VAL A 139 -11.79 0.98 13.00
C VAL A 139 -12.02 2.41 12.54
N ASN A 140 -11.61 2.76 11.33
CA ASN A 140 -11.81 4.10 10.79
C ASN A 140 -13.30 4.38 10.56
N LEU A 141 -13.98 3.52 9.81
CA LEU A 141 -15.39 3.70 9.47
C LEU A 141 -16.29 3.75 10.71
N ASN A 142 -15.98 2.95 11.74
CA ASN A 142 -16.86 2.79 12.90
C ASN A 142 -16.51 3.69 14.07
N HIS A 143 -15.28 4.15 14.19
CA HIS A 143 -14.79 4.82 15.39
C HIS A 143 -14.11 6.16 15.11
N VAL A 144 -13.22 6.27 14.12
CA VAL A 144 -12.40 7.47 13.91
C VAL A 144 -13.06 8.47 12.96
N GLY A 145 -13.44 8.04 11.77
CA GLY A 145 -14.06 8.90 10.75
C GLY A 145 -13.07 9.81 10.01
N SER A 146 -11.82 9.38 9.89
CA SER A 146 -10.78 10.04 9.10
C SER A 146 -11.08 9.91 7.60
N LEU A 147 -10.82 10.98 6.82
CA LEU A 147 -10.88 10.95 5.35
C LEU A 147 -9.73 10.13 4.75
N MET A 148 -8.59 10.10 5.45
CA MET A 148 -7.38 9.41 5.00
C MET A 148 -7.31 7.94 5.43
N GLY A 149 -8.21 7.49 6.32
CA GLY A 149 -8.08 6.18 6.97
C GLY A 149 -7.14 6.22 8.18
N VAL A 150 -6.90 5.08 8.82
CA VAL A 150 -5.97 4.91 9.95
C VAL A 150 -5.20 3.59 9.89
N ASP A 151 -5.59 2.68 9.00
CA ASP A 151 -5.01 1.35 8.87
C ASP A 151 -4.98 0.90 7.40
N ASN A 152 -3.82 0.49 6.93
CA ASN A 152 -3.62 0.05 5.55
C ASN A 152 -4.15 -1.38 5.28
N LEU A 153 -4.59 -2.12 6.29
CA LEU A 153 -5.31 -3.39 6.14
C LEU A 153 -6.83 -3.23 6.16
N GLU A 154 -7.36 -2.08 6.62
CA GLU A 154 -8.79 -1.86 6.68
C GLU A 154 -9.42 -1.88 5.28
N ALA A 155 -10.19 -2.91 4.99
CA ALA A 155 -10.95 -3.04 3.75
C ALA A 155 -12.42 -2.62 3.95
N PRO A 156 -13.08 -2.02 2.93
CA PRO A 156 -14.49 -1.61 3.02
C PRO A 156 -15.42 -2.79 3.33
N VAL A 157 -15.10 -3.97 2.83
CA VAL A 157 -15.84 -5.23 3.04
C VAL A 157 -14.86 -6.38 3.28
N ASN A 158 -15.30 -7.40 4.03
CA ASN A 158 -14.54 -8.64 4.12
C ASN A 158 -14.56 -9.32 2.74
N ARG A 159 -13.38 -9.69 2.25
CA ARG A 159 -13.21 -10.20 0.90
C ARG A 159 -12.14 -11.28 0.85
N THR A 160 -12.39 -12.30 0.05
CA THR A 160 -11.37 -13.27 -0.38
C THR A 160 -11.37 -13.34 -1.90
N GLY A 161 -10.22 -13.21 -2.52
CA GLY A 161 -10.13 -13.24 -3.98
C GLY A 161 -8.76 -12.88 -4.54
N ILE A 162 -8.66 -12.87 -5.87
CA ILE A 162 -7.45 -12.47 -6.58
C ILE A 162 -7.28 -10.96 -6.46
N PHE A 163 -6.09 -10.54 -6.02
CA PHE A 163 -5.69 -9.14 -5.95
C PHE A 163 -4.74 -8.77 -7.08
N LYS A 164 -3.68 -9.57 -7.30
CA LYS A 164 -2.78 -9.42 -8.44
C LYS A 164 -2.75 -10.69 -9.26
N ALA A 165 -2.78 -10.59 -10.58
CA ALA A 165 -2.57 -11.70 -11.50
C ALA A 165 -2.07 -11.15 -12.83
N TRP A 166 -0.79 -11.31 -13.12
CA TRP A 166 -0.18 -10.72 -14.30
C TRP A 166 0.91 -11.60 -14.91
N LEU A 167 1.15 -11.38 -16.18
CA LEU A 167 2.29 -11.89 -16.92
C LEU A 167 3.24 -10.74 -17.22
N GLN A 168 4.54 -11.00 -17.18
CA GLN A 168 5.57 -10.03 -17.54
C GLN A 168 6.55 -10.64 -18.53
N GLN A 169 6.97 -9.85 -19.49
CA GLN A 169 8.07 -10.13 -20.40
C GLN A 169 9.15 -9.07 -20.20
N SER A 170 10.34 -9.50 -19.81
CA SER A 170 11.57 -8.71 -19.82
C SER A 170 12.22 -8.78 -21.21
N PHE A 171 12.89 -7.71 -21.63
CA PHE A 171 13.60 -7.59 -22.90
C PHE A 171 14.70 -6.53 -22.80
N LEU A 172 15.57 -6.42 -23.82
CA LEU A 172 16.73 -5.53 -23.84
C LEU A 172 17.72 -5.81 -22.68
N ASP A 173 18.05 -7.09 -22.47
CA ASP A 173 18.90 -7.55 -21.35
C ASP A 173 18.38 -7.03 -20.00
N ASP A 174 17.09 -7.28 -19.73
CA ASP A 174 16.32 -6.88 -18.55
C ASP A 174 16.14 -5.37 -18.31
N LYS A 175 16.67 -4.52 -19.21
CA LYS A 175 16.50 -3.06 -19.13
C LYS A 175 15.10 -2.56 -19.46
N ALA A 176 14.22 -3.42 -19.92
CA ALA A 176 12.82 -3.07 -20.11
C ALA A 176 11.92 -4.27 -19.82
N SER A 177 10.70 -4.00 -19.37
CA SER A 177 9.69 -5.03 -19.11
C SER A 177 8.28 -4.53 -19.42
N LEU A 178 7.49 -5.42 -20.01
CA LEU A 178 6.06 -5.23 -20.21
C LEU A 178 5.28 -6.18 -19.31
N ARG A 179 4.38 -5.64 -18.50
CA ARG A 179 3.49 -6.39 -17.60
C ARG A 179 2.05 -6.18 -18.03
N VAL A 180 1.26 -7.25 -18.07
CA VAL A 180 -0.15 -7.21 -18.44
C VAL A 180 -0.96 -8.09 -17.49
N GLY A 181 -2.06 -7.58 -16.96
CA GLY A 181 -2.95 -8.33 -16.08
C GLY A 181 -3.62 -7.47 -15.02
N LEU A 182 -4.03 -8.09 -13.92
CA LEU A 182 -4.55 -7.39 -12.73
C LEU A 182 -3.40 -6.76 -11.96
N TYR A 183 -3.41 -5.43 -11.90
CA TYR A 183 -2.30 -4.65 -11.41
C TYR A 183 -2.77 -3.44 -10.60
N PRO A 184 -2.48 -3.37 -9.30
CA PRO A 184 -2.72 -2.17 -8.51
C PRO A 184 -1.54 -1.20 -8.67
N ILE A 185 -1.84 0.09 -8.86
CA ILE A 185 -0.81 1.10 -9.12
C ILE A 185 0.10 1.36 -7.91
N ASP A 186 -0.40 1.17 -6.68
CA ASP A 186 0.35 1.30 -5.43
C ASP A 186 1.47 0.25 -5.25
N SER A 187 1.61 -0.70 -6.18
CA SER A 187 2.73 -1.65 -6.18
C SER A 187 4.02 -1.10 -6.81
N GLU A 188 3.97 -0.04 -7.61
CA GLU A 188 5.16 0.52 -8.28
C GLU A 188 5.15 2.06 -8.35
N PHE A 189 3.96 2.70 -8.33
CA PHE A 189 3.84 4.16 -8.36
C PHE A 189 3.69 4.74 -6.96
N TYR A 190 4.28 5.89 -6.72
CA TYR A 190 4.21 6.60 -5.43
C TYR A 190 4.92 5.87 -4.27
N VAL A 191 5.74 4.89 -4.55
CA VAL A 191 6.40 4.02 -3.55
C VAL A 191 7.63 4.71 -2.98
N THR A 192 7.77 4.66 -1.66
CA THR A 192 8.98 4.99 -0.90
C THR A 192 9.26 3.85 0.09
N ASP A 193 10.49 3.30 0.09
CA ASP A 193 10.85 2.15 0.93
C ASP A 193 10.89 2.55 2.41
N SER A 194 11.42 3.74 2.70
CA SER A 194 11.49 4.29 4.06
C SER A 194 10.13 4.57 4.70
N SER A 195 9.04 4.60 3.92
CA SER A 195 7.68 4.76 4.45
C SER A 195 6.95 3.43 4.72
N SER A 196 7.51 2.29 4.31
CA SER A 196 6.85 0.97 4.36
C SER A 196 6.52 0.49 5.78
N VAL A 197 7.25 0.97 6.79
CA VAL A 197 7.02 0.62 8.19
C VAL A 197 5.70 1.16 8.76
N PHE A 198 5.11 2.18 8.15
CA PHE A 198 3.92 2.84 8.70
C PHE A 198 2.61 2.11 8.36
N LEU A 199 1.66 2.12 9.31
CA LEU A 199 0.35 1.50 9.16
C LEU A 199 -0.69 2.44 8.57
N HIS A 200 -0.49 3.76 8.68
CA HIS A 200 -1.45 4.72 8.12
C HIS A 200 -1.45 4.67 6.59
N PRO A 201 -2.62 4.54 5.93
CA PRO A 201 -2.72 4.29 4.48
C PRO A 201 -2.03 5.32 3.60
N SER A 202 -2.00 6.59 4.04
CA SER A 202 -1.39 7.68 3.26
C SER A 202 0.13 7.60 3.13
N PHE A 203 0.79 6.73 3.91
CA PHE A 203 2.21 6.44 3.72
C PHE A 203 2.46 5.34 2.67
N GLY A 204 1.44 4.59 2.27
CA GLY A 204 1.42 3.77 1.07
C GLY A 204 1.00 4.61 -0.15
N MET A 205 -0.30 4.80 -0.38
CA MET A 205 -0.81 5.66 -1.45
C MET A 205 -1.29 6.99 -0.89
N ALA A 206 -0.86 8.09 -1.50
CA ALA A 206 -1.19 9.43 -1.04
C ALA A 206 -2.69 9.76 -1.13
N ALA A 207 -3.14 10.61 -0.21
CA ALA A 207 -4.55 10.84 0.03
C ALA A 207 -5.29 11.46 -1.18
N GLU A 208 -4.65 12.36 -1.94
CA GLU A 208 -5.23 12.98 -3.13
C GLU A 208 -5.44 11.99 -4.28
N VAL A 209 -4.65 10.90 -4.34
CA VAL A 209 -4.89 9.80 -5.28
C VAL A 209 -5.95 8.84 -4.73
N ALA A 210 -5.80 8.42 -3.47
CA ALA A 210 -6.65 7.40 -2.85
C ALA A 210 -8.10 7.86 -2.67
N SER A 211 -8.34 9.16 -2.46
CA SER A 211 -9.68 9.74 -2.23
C SER A 211 -10.49 9.95 -3.50
N PHE A 212 -9.90 9.74 -4.68
CA PHE A 212 -10.62 9.94 -5.94
C PHE A 212 -11.80 9.00 -6.08
N GLY A 213 -12.92 9.60 -6.33
CA GLY A 213 -14.12 8.96 -6.85
C GLY A 213 -14.91 8.16 -5.83
N SER A 214 -16.10 8.68 -5.54
CA SER A 214 -17.16 7.93 -4.87
C SER A 214 -17.53 6.64 -5.60
N LEU A 215 -17.26 6.54 -6.91
CA LEU A 215 -17.74 5.44 -7.74
C LEU A 215 -16.75 4.30 -7.87
N ALA A 216 -15.44 4.53 -7.75
CA ALA A 216 -14.52 3.45 -8.02
C ALA A 216 -13.09 3.65 -7.60
N GLY A 217 -12.62 4.85 -7.29
CA GLY A 217 -11.23 5.14 -6.94
C GLY A 217 -10.21 4.56 -7.91
N PRO A 218 -8.94 4.79 -7.69
CA PRO A 218 -7.87 4.18 -8.47
C PRO A 218 -7.76 2.67 -8.17
N SER A 219 -6.98 1.98 -9.02
CA SER A 219 -6.58 0.59 -8.82
C SER A 219 -5.53 0.52 -7.71
N ILE A 220 -5.98 0.48 -6.46
CA ILE A 220 -5.16 0.37 -5.25
C ILE A 220 -5.79 -0.66 -4.29
N TYR A 221 -5.00 -1.14 -3.30
CA TYR A 221 -5.53 -2.06 -2.29
C TYR A 221 -6.87 -1.56 -1.69
N PRO A 222 -7.85 -2.44 -1.46
CA PRO A 222 -7.87 -3.90 -1.66
C PRO A 222 -8.37 -4.35 -3.04
N THR A 223 -8.42 -3.50 -4.03
CA THR A 223 -8.93 -3.80 -5.37
C THR A 223 -7.88 -3.49 -6.44
N SER A 224 -7.93 -4.24 -7.55
CA SER A 224 -7.06 -4.02 -8.70
C SER A 224 -7.84 -3.94 -10.00
N SER A 225 -7.23 -3.37 -11.02
CA SER A 225 -7.76 -3.26 -12.38
C SER A 225 -6.86 -3.95 -13.38
N TYR A 226 -7.40 -4.28 -14.55
CA TYR A 226 -6.56 -4.65 -15.69
C TYR A 226 -5.71 -3.47 -16.12
N ALA A 227 -4.44 -3.77 -16.39
CA ALA A 227 -3.48 -2.80 -16.83
C ALA A 227 -2.47 -3.41 -17.80
N ALA A 228 -1.85 -2.53 -18.60
CA ALA A 228 -0.59 -2.78 -19.27
C ALA A 228 0.42 -1.77 -18.75
N ARG A 229 1.57 -2.25 -18.26
CA ARG A 229 2.64 -1.43 -17.68
C ARG A 229 3.95 -1.70 -18.40
N LEU A 230 4.57 -0.64 -18.94
CA LEU A 230 5.93 -0.61 -19.48
C LEU A 230 6.86 0.01 -18.42
N ARG A 231 7.97 -0.66 -18.12
CA ARG A 231 9.08 -0.12 -17.34
C ARG A 231 10.34 -0.15 -18.19
N ILE A 232 11.16 0.87 -18.07
CA ILE A 232 12.45 1.02 -18.73
C ILE A 232 13.46 1.48 -17.69
N ASP A 233 14.56 0.74 -17.54
CA ASP A 233 15.70 1.04 -16.69
C ASP A 233 16.92 1.22 -17.61
N PRO A 234 17.14 2.44 -18.16
CA PRO A 234 18.19 2.68 -19.17
C PRO A 234 19.60 2.50 -18.59
N ASP A 235 19.76 2.78 -17.32
CA ASP A 235 20.94 2.53 -16.50
C ASP A 235 20.52 2.27 -15.05
N PRO A 236 21.42 1.82 -14.14
CA PRO A 236 21.03 1.48 -12.77
C PRO A 236 20.48 2.64 -11.95
N ALA A 237 20.76 3.90 -12.31
CA ALA A 237 20.29 5.06 -11.55
C ALA A 237 18.92 5.56 -12.00
N TRP A 238 18.49 5.31 -13.22
CA TRP A 238 17.26 5.87 -13.77
C TRP A 238 16.23 4.80 -14.12
N TYR A 239 14.99 5.11 -13.88
CA TYR A 239 13.86 4.32 -14.38
C TYR A 239 12.73 5.22 -14.90
N ALA A 240 11.94 4.66 -15.77
CA ALA A 240 10.67 5.22 -16.21
C ALA A 240 9.60 4.12 -16.22
N ILE A 241 8.43 4.44 -15.67
CA ILE A 241 7.28 3.53 -15.65
C ILE A 241 6.10 4.25 -16.29
N LEU A 242 5.41 3.57 -17.19
CA LEU A 242 4.17 4.03 -17.80
C LEU A 242 3.13 2.92 -17.72
N ALA A 243 1.92 3.23 -17.24
CA ALA A 243 0.83 2.27 -17.21
C ALA A 243 -0.47 2.87 -17.75
N VAL A 244 -1.18 2.05 -18.52
CA VAL A 244 -2.58 2.25 -18.87
C VAL A 244 -3.38 1.28 -18.03
N VAL A 245 -4.19 1.83 -17.14
CA VAL A 245 -4.96 1.09 -16.16
C VAL A 245 -6.43 1.33 -16.45
N ARG A 246 -7.28 0.32 -16.35
CA ARG A 246 -8.73 0.52 -16.45
C ARG A 246 -9.18 1.53 -15.39
N GLY A 247 -9.92 2.56 -15.81
CA GLY A 247 -10.21 3.74 -14.98
C GLY A 247 -11.09 3.45 -13.76
N ILE A 248 -11.86 2.37 -13.79
CA ILE A 248 -12.71 1.92 -12.68
C ILE A 248 -12.34 0.48 -12.35
N PRO A 249 -11.82 0.18 -11.14
CA PRO A 249 -11.61 -1.19 -10.70
C PRO A 249 -12.91 -1.99 -10.79
N SER A 250 -12.79 -3.26 -11.13
CA SER A 250 -13.93 -4.16 -11.09
C SER A 250 -14.40 -4.31 -9.65
N ASP A 251 -15.69 -4.07 -9.46
CA ASP A 251 -16.48 -4.28 -8.26
C ASP A 251 -15.75 -4.28 -6.89
N ARG A 252 -15.72 -3.13 -6.23
CA ARG A 252 -15.18 -2.96 -4.87
C ARG A 252 -15.96 -3.72 -3.80
N ILE A 253 -17.16 -4.16 -4.12
CA ILE A 253 -18.11 -4.79 -3.18
C ILE A 253 -18.15 -6.31 -3.37
N ALA A 254 -17.56 -6.84 -4.45
CA ALA A 254 -17.52 -8.28 -4.66
C ALA A 254 -16.75 -8.96 -3.54
N THR A 255 -17.39 -9.90 -2.87
CA THR A 255 -16.83 -10.65 -1.76
C THR A 255 -15.94 -11.82 -2.21
N ALA A 256 -15.97 -12.19 -3.48
CA ALA A 256 -15.16 -13.27 -4.04
C ALA A 256 -14.89 -13.09 -5.55
N GLY A 257 -13.72 -13.55 -5.98
CA GLY A 257 -13.31 -13.68 -7.38
C GLY A 257 -12.88 -12.37 -8.09
N PRO A 258 -12.30 -12.49 -9.28
CA PRO A 258 -12.07 -11.36 -10.16
C PRO A 258 -13.37 -11.03 -10.87
N ASN A 259 -14.12 -10.07 -10.38
CA ASN A 259 -15.29 -9.58 -11.09
C ASN A 259 -14.85 -8.66 -12.23
N VAL A 260 -14.65 -9.26 -13.38
CA VAL A 260 -14.32 -8.59 -14.62
C VAL A 260 -15.61 -8.10 -15.28
N SER A 261 -16.18 -7.04 -14.80
CA SER A 261 -17.25 -6.38 -15.53
C SER A 261 -16.68 -5.22 -16.36
N TRP A 262 -16.81 -5.27 -17.67
CA TRP A 262 -16.53 -4.15 -18.55
C TRP A 262 -17.70 -3.17 -18.50
N GLN A 263 -17.74 -2.32 -17.50
CA GLN A 263 -18.75 -1.27 -17.45
C GLN A 263 -18.50 -0.25 -18.56
N LYS A 264 -19.52 0.06 -19.37
CA LYS A 264 -19.44 1.16 -20.34
C LYS A 264 -19.12 2.47 -19.59
N GLY A 265 -18.19 3.26 -20.13
CA GLY A 265 -17.82 4.56 -19.53
C GLY A 265 -16.71 4.48 -18.48
N SER A 266 -16.18 3.30 -18.14
CA SER A 266 -15.08 3.20 -17.17
C SER A 266 -13.80 3.90 -17.63
N GLY A 267 -13.57 4.02 -18.94
CA GLY A 267 -12.37 4.64 -19.50
C GLY A 267 -11.07 4.02 -18.98
N SER A 268 -10.01 4.77 -19.09
CA SER A 268 -8.68 4.39 -18.58
C SER A 268 -8.04 5.53 -17.79
N MET A 269 -7.17 5.16 -16.87
CA MET A 269 -6.19 6.02 -16.25
C MET A 269 -4.86 5.78 -16.95
N LEU A 270 -4.22 6.84 -17.40
CA LEU A 270 -2.82 6.85 -17.80
C LEU A 270 -2.01 7.39 -16.63
N ILE A 271 -0.99 6.66 -16.20
CA ILE A 271 -0.07 7.07 -15.13
C ILE A 271 1.36 6.82 -15.56
N GLY A 272 2.24 7.79 -15.30
CA GLY A 272 3.67 7.69 -15.57
C GLY A 272 4.49 8.22 -14.42
N GLU A 273 5.65 7.62 -14.18
CA GLU A 273 6.66 8.04 -13.19
C GLU A 273 8.05 7.93 -13.80
N VAL A 274 8.88 8.93 -13.55
CA VAL A 274 10.33 8.89 -13.83
C VAL A 274 11.05 9.07 -12.51
N GLY A 275 11.99 8.20 -12.21
CA GLY A 275 12.76 8.22 -10.97
C GLY A 275 14.27 8.14 -11.20
N PHE A 276 14.98 8.73 -10.27
CA PHE A 276 16.43 8.73 -10.16
C PHE A 276 16.83 8.15 -8.80
N SER A 277 17.60 7.04 -8.81
CA SER A 277 18.05 6.30 -7.63
C SER A 277 19.57 6.13 -7.68
N PRO A 278 20.36 7.14 -7.34
CA PRO A 278 21.82 7.13 -7.51
C PRO A 278 22.51 6.05 -6.65
N ALA A 279 21.93 5.63 -5.54
CA ALA A 279 22.46 4.56 -4.71
C ALA A 279 22.50 3.21 -5.46
N LYS A 280 21.49 2.91 -6.28
CA LYS A 280 21.46 1.69 -7.13
C LYS A 280 22.56 1.67 -8.17
N ALA A 281 23.09 2.82 -8.58
CA ALA A 281 24.24 2.94 -9.48
C ALA A 281 25.59 2.99 -8.76
N GLY A 282 25.62 2.82 -7.44
CA GLY A 282 26.84 2.98 -6.64
C GLY A 282 27.34 4.43 -6.54
N LEU A 283 26.58 5.41 -7.03
CA LEU A 283 27.01 6.82 -7.05
C LEU A 283 27.13 7.48 -5.67
N LEU A 284 26.51 6.88 -4.66
CA LEU A 284 26.51 7.33 -3.26
C LEU A 284 27.24 6.35 -2.33
N ASP A 285 27.79 5.28 -2.86
CA ASP A 285 28.52 4.29 -2.10
C ASP A 285 30.02 4.39 -2.37
N ASP A 286 30.79 4.97 -1.42
CA ASP A 286 32.25 5.12 -1.50
C ASP A 286 32.99 3.82 -1.10
N ARG A 287 32.29 2.71 -0.83
CA ARG A 287 32.92 1.44 -0.45
C ARG A 287 33.50 0.74 -1.67
N PRO A 288 34.71 0.13 -1.53
CA PRO A 288 35.19 -0.79 -2.53
C PRO A 288 34.21 -1.97 -2.62
N THR A 289 33.83 -2.34 -3.84
CA THR A 289 33.05 -3.53 -4.13
C THR A 289 33.80 -4.77 -3.63
N SER A 290 33.58 -5.14 -2.38
CA SER A 290 33.97 -6.48 -1.90
C SER A 290 32.97 -7.48 -2.46
N GLU A 291 33.42 -8.66 -2.84
CA GLU A 291 32.60 -9.73 -3.43
C GLU A 291 31.54 -10.30 -2.46
N GLU A 292 31.51 -9.86 -1.19
CA GLU A 292 30.41 -10.07 -0.26
C GLU A 292 29.41 -8.92 -0.43
N LYS A 293 28.26 -9.20 -1.04
CA LYS A 293 27.12 -8.28 -1.06
C LYS A 293 26.69 -8.04 0.38
N ASP A 294 27.00 -6.86 0.92
CA ASP A 294 26.30 -6.35 2.09
C ASP A 294 24.82 -6.35 1.77
N GLU A 295 24.00 -7.00 2.59
CA GLU A 295 22.54 -7.14 2.43
C GLU A 295 21.81 -5.79 2.46
N PHE A 296 22.51 -4.70 2.71
CA PHE A 296 21.97 -3.37 2.88
C PHE A 296 22.47 -2.37 1.83
N GLU A 297 21.55 -1.98 0.94
CA GLU A 297 21.75 -0.84 0.04
C GLU A 297 21.20 0.46 0.65
N PRO A 298 21.94 1.59 0.59
CA PRO A 298 21.42 2.88 1.03
C PRO A 298 20.23 3.30 0.16
N ILE A 299 19.19 3.79 0.80
CA ILE A 299 18.01 4.32 0.09
C ILE A 299 18.35 5.72 -0.44
N SER A 300 18.19 5.94 -1.73
CA SER A 300 18.22 7.26 -2.36
C SER A 300 17.32 7.25 -3.58
N LYS A 301 16.29 8.11 -3.59
CA LYS A 301 15.34 8.19 -4.69
C LYS A 301 14.76 9.59 -4.79
N LEU A 302 14.63 10.07 -6.01
CA LEU A 302 13.82 11.21 -6.38
C LEU A 302 12.93 10.81 -7.55
N ALA A 303 11.62 10.98 -7.46
CA ALA A 303 10.73 10.64 -8.55
C ALA A 303 9.65 11.71 -8.77
N LEU A 304 9.22 11.82 -10.02
CA LEU A 304 8.13 12.65 -10.49
C LEU A 304 7.12 11.78 -11.20
N GLY A 305 5.85 11.89 -10.80
CA GLY A 305 4.77 11.16 -11.44
C GLY A 305 3.61 12.07 -11.82
N LEU A 306 2.86 11.62 -12.80
CA LEU A 306 1.64 12.27 -13.23
C LEU A 306 0.61 11.25 -13.70
N TRP A 307 -0.67 11.58 -13.55
CA TRP A 307 -1.76 10.73 -14.02
C TRP A 307 -2.89 11.55 -14.62
N ARG A 308 -3.67 10.90 -15.48
CA ARG A 308 -4.88 11.47 -16.06
C ARG A 308 -5.88 10.37 -16.41
N TYR A 309 -7.15 10.63 -16.11
CA TYR A 309 -8.24 9.77 -16.56
C TYR A 309 -8.75 10.20 -17.92
N SER A 310 -9.11 9.23 -18.76
CA SER A 310 -9.71 9.50 -20.09
C SER A 310 -11.18 9.95 -19.99
N PRO A 311 -12.06 9.41 -19.09
CA PRO A 311 -13.41 9.93 -18.95
C PRO A 311 -13.42 11.26 -18.21
N ARG A 312 -14.48 12.02 -18.44
CA ARG A 312 -14.81 13.19 -17.63
C ARG A 312 -15.74 12.76 -16.51
N PHE A 313 -15.58 13.38 -15.33
CA PHE A 313 -16.34 13.08 -14.13
C PHE A 313 -17.16 14.27 -13.70
N PRO A 314 -18.30 14.05 -13.01
CA PRO A 314 -19.08 15.12 -12.42
C PRO A 314 -18.22 15.97 -11.46
N GLU A 315 -18.30 17.28 -11.60
CA GLU A 315 -17.77 18.20 -10.60
C GLU A 315 -18.56 18.06 -9.30
N LEU A 316 -17.88 18.23 -8.15
CA LEU A 316 -18.46 17.96 -6.83
C LEU A 316 -19.65 18.87 -6.48
N VAL A 317 -19.68 20.10 -7.02
CA VAL A 317 -20.68 21.11 -6.66
C VAL A 317 -21.21 21.86 -7.88
N ALA A 318 -20.39 22.10 -8.91
CA ALA A 318 -20.76 22.96 -10.01
C ALA A 318 -21.78 22.26 -10.95
N VAL A 319 -22.85 22.98 -11.28
CA VAL A 319 -23.92 22.51 -12.17
C VAL A 319 -24.11 23.47 -13.35
N ASP A 320 -24.69 23.00 -14.42
CA ASP A 320 -25.10 23.80 -15.57
C ASP A 320 -26.45 24.52 -15.30
N ALA A 321 -26.95 25.23 -16.31
CA ALA A 321 -28.21 25.95 -16.23
C ALA A 321 -29.44 25.02 -16.06
N GLY A 322 -29.30 23.74 -16.36
CA GLY A 322 -30.32 22.70 -16.18
C GLY A 322 -30.27 22.03 -14.82
N GLY A 323 -29.25 22.34 -14.00
CA GLY A 323 -28.98 21.70 -12.70
C GLY A 323 -28.20 20.39 -12.78
N GLU A 324 -27.71 20.02 -13.96
CA GLU A 324 -26.88 18.82 -14.12
C GLU A 324 -25.42 19.12 -13.78
N PRO A 325 -24.67 18.18 -13.12
CA PRO A 325 -23.28 18.39 -12.77
C PRO A 325 -22.40 18.69 -14.00
N LEU A 326 -21.58 19.73 -13.90
CA LEU A 326 -20.54 19.98 -14.89
C LEU A 326 -19.56 18.82 -14.91
N LEU A 327 -18.99 18.52 -16.08
CA LEU A 327 -18.03 17.45 -16.24
C LEU A 327 -16.62 18.02 -16.37
N ALA A 328 -15.66 17.48 -15.60
CA ALA A 328 -14.25 17.82 -15.66
C ALA A 328 -13.36 16.58 -15.82
N THR A 329 -12.16 16.79 -16.31
CA THR A 329 -11.13 15.72 -16.40
C THR A 329 -10.44 15.61 -15.05
N HIS A 330 -10.30 14.39 -14.54
CA HIS A 330 -9.52 14.14 -13.33
C HIS A 330 -8.06 13.87 -13.69
N TRP A 331 -7.14 14.60 -13.08
CA TRP A 331 -5.70 14.48 -13.28
C TRP A 331 -4.95 14.98 -12.06
N GLY A 332 -3.68 14.61 -11.96
CA GLY A 332 -2.81 15.09 -10.89
C GLY A 332 -1.35 14.75 -11.14
N ALA A 333 -0.50 15.22 -10.26
CA ALA A 333 0.94 14.99 -10.30
C ALA A 333 1.51 14.90 -8.89
N TYR A 334 2.69 14.29 -8.77
CA TYR A 334 3.39 14.19 -7.50
C TYR A 334 4.90 14.22 -7.67
N VAL A 335 5.56 14.56 -6.59
CA VAL A 335 7.00 14.41 -6.37
C VAL A 335 7.22 13.63 -5.08
N LEU A 336 8.18 12.74 -5.09
CA LEU A 336 8.64 12.03 -3.91
C LEU A 336 10.16 12.00 -3.87
N ALA A 337 10.70 12.02 -2.66
CA ALA A 337 12.11 11.86 -2.40
C ALA A 337 12.30 11.00 -1.15
N GLU A 338 13.33 10.17 -1.15
CA GLU A 338 13.79 9.47 0.04
C GLU A 338 15.30 9.36 0.03
N GLN A 339 15.89 9.34 1.22
CA GLN A 339 17.34 9.36 1.39
C GLN A 339 17.74 8.71 2.71
N THR A 340 18.73 7.83 2.67
CA THR A 340 19.49 7.44 3.86
C THR A 340 20.31 8.64 4.32
N LEU A 341 20.00 9.15 5.51
CA LEU A 341 20.65 10.32 6.10
C LEU A 341 21.89 9.94 6.90
N TRP A 342 21.90 8.75 7.47
CA TRP A 342 22.99 8.25 8.29
C TRP A 342 22.96 6.72 8.32
N ARG A 343 24.12 6.10 8.35
CA ARG A 343 24.26 4.67 8.59
C ARG A 343 25.55 4.32 9.34
N VAL A 344 25.54 3.18 9.99
CA VAL A 344 26.75 2.58 10.59
C VAL A 344 27.39 1.70 9.52
N PRO A 345 28.69 1.91 9.15
CA PRO A 345 29.38 1.02 8.23
C PRO A 345 29.33 -0.43 8.69
N GLU A 346 29.25 -1.36 7.75
CA GLU A 346 29.22 -2.81 8.01
C GLU A 346 28.13 -3.26 8.99
N SER A 347 26.96 -2.61 8.91
CA SER A 347 25.83 -2.88 9.80
C SER A 347 24.52 -2.52 9.11
N ASN A 348 23.46 -3.24 9.43
CA ASN A 348 22.09 -2.95 8.98
C ASN A 348 21.43 -1.77 9.73
N ARG A 349 22.22 -0.88 10.31
CA ARG A 349 21.73 0.26 11.11
C ARG A 349 21.79 1.55 10.31
N ASP A 350 20.64 2.07 9.99
CA ASP A 350 20.51 3.31 9.23
C ASP A 350 19.30 4.16 9.64
N LEU A 351 19.41 5.46 9.36
CA LEU A 351 18.31 6.41 9.44
C LEU A 351 17.99 6.91 8.05
N ALA A 352 16.79 6.64 7.57
CA ALA A 352 16.28 7.13 6.31
C ALA A 352 15.13 8.12 6.51
N ALA A 353 14.97 9.03 5.56
CA ALA A 353 13.89 10.01 5.51
C ALA A 353 13.17 9.92 4.18
N PHE A 354 11.87 10.25 4.18
CA PHE A 354 11.09 10.47 2.96
C PHE A 354 10.32 11.79 3.02
N LEU A 355 10.02 12.29 1.84
CA LEU A 355 9.17 13.45 1.60
C LEU A 355 8.33 13.21 0.37
N ARG A 356 7.03 13.46 0.45
CA ARG A 356 6.09 13.27 -0.66
C ARG A 356 5.12 14.44 -0.71
N TYR A 357 4.86 14.94 -1.90
CA TYR A 357 3.85 15.95 -2.19
C TYR A 357 3.13 15.61 -3.48
N GLY A 358 1.81 15.66 -3.46
CA GLY A 358 1.00 15.47 -4.64
C GLY A 358 -0.22 16.38 -4.63
N PHE A 359 -0.76 16.62 -5.82
CA PHE A 359 -1.96 17.42 -6.02
C PHE A 359 -2.81 16.86 -7.17
N THR A 360 -4.09 17.22 -7.14
CA THR A 360 -5.06 16.80 -8.15
C THR A 360 -6.07 17.91 -8.43
N ASP A 361 -6.89 17.73 -9.47
CA ASP A 361 -7.99 18.65 -9.77
C ASP A 361 -9.08 18.59 -8.69
N GLY A 362 -9.12 19.61 -7.83
CA GLY A 362 -10.10 19.76 -6.76
C GLY A 362 -11.54 19.98 -7.22
N LYS A 363 -11.84 19.98 -8.52
CA LYS A 363 -13.21 20.02 -9.03
C LYS A 363 -13.91 18.66 -8.92
N THR A 364 -13.15 17.59 -9.10
CA THR A 364 -13.64 16.21 -9.15
C THR A 364 -13.20 15.39 -7.96
N ASN A 365 -12.36 15.94 -7.07
CA ASN A 365 -11.82 15.26 -5.89
C ASN A 365 -11.97 16.10 -4.63
N THR A 366 -12.34 15.46 -3.53
CA THR A 366 -12.50 16.12 -2.23
C THR A 366 -11.17 16.64 -1.69
N LEU A 367 -10.12 15.82 -1.76
CA LEU A 367 -8.77 16.19 -1.32
C LEU A 367 -7.96 16.63 -2.55
N ASP A 368 -7.56 17.89 -2.60
CA ASP A 368 -6.90 18.48 -3.77
C ASP A 368 -5.37 18.45 -3.70
N TYR A 369 -4.77 18.34 -2.51
CA TYR A 369 -3.34 18.01 -2.35
C TYR A 369 -3.06 17.31 -1.03
N SER A 370 -1.95 16.58 -0.99
CA SER A 370 -1.41 16.04 0.25
C SER A 370 0.11 16.20 0.32
N PHE A 371 0.60 16.18 1.57
CA PHE A 371 2.01 16.22 1.91
C PHE A 371 2.30 15.18 2.98
N SER A 372 3.38 14.40 2.82
CA SER A 372 3.82 13.43 3.83
C SER A 372 5.33 13.51 3.99
N ALA A 373 5.80 13.37 5.23
CA ALA A 373 7.21 13.29 5.56
C ALA A 373 7.43 12.39 6.77
N GLY A 374 8.55 11.69 6.83
CA GLY A 374 8.87 10.83 7.96
C GLY A 374 10.32 10.39 7.99
N LEU A 375 10.63 9.73 9.10
CA LEU A 375 11.90 9.12 9.40
C LEU A 375 11.69 7.66 9.77
N SER A 376 12.52 6.76 9.26
CA SER A 376 12.62 5.37 9.67
C SER A 376 14.04 5.05 10.12
N PHE A 377 14.17 4.42 11.27
CA PHE A 377 15.46 4.02 11.84
C PHE A 377 15.48 2.50 11.99
N ARG A 378 16.27 1.82 11.15
CA ARG A 378 16.54 0.39 11.23
C ARG A 378 17.65 0.12 12.22
N GLY A 379 17.58 -1.00 12.96
CA GLY A 379 18.54 -1.37 13.98
C GLY A 379 18.70 -0.32 15.09
N PRO A 380 17.62 0.16 15.70
CA PRO A 380 17.68 1.27 16.67
C PRO A 380 18.49 0.93 17.92
N PHE A 381 18.58 -0.36 18.28
CA PHE A 381 19.23 -0.83 19.49
C PHE A 381 20.24 -1.95 19.17
N ALA A 382 21.32 -2.05 19.96
CA ALA A 382 22.28 -3.15 19.84
C ALA A 382 21.59 -4.49 20.12
N GLY A 383 21.85 -5.49 19.29
CA GLY A 383 21.19 -6.80 19.33
C GLY A 383 19.74 -6.80 18.82
N ARG A 384 19.30 -5.71 18.17
CA ARG A 384 17.98 -5.54 17.58
C ARG A 384 18.09 -4.92 16.19
N GLU A 385 19.01 -5.41 15.40
CA GLU A 385 19.37 -4.88 14.07
C GLU A 385 18.24 -5.04 13.06
N LYS A 386 17.33 -6.01 13.31
CA LYS A 386 16.15 -6.29 12.46
C LYS A 386 14.91 -5.44 12.81
N ASP A 387 14.99 -4.66 13.88
CA ASP A 387 13.86 -3.81 14.30
C ASP A 387 13.87 -2.47 13.57
N THR A 388 12.70 -1.86 13.47
CA THR A 388 12.56 -0.53 12.87
C THR A 388 11.69 0.36 13.72
N ILE A 389 12.13 1.59 13.99
CA ILE A 389 11.31 2.67 14.56
C ILE A 389 10.95 3.64 13.45
N GLY A 390 9.70 4.09 13.41
CA GLY A 390 9.24 5.12 12.48
C GLY A 390 8.48 6.24 13.19
N ILE A 391 8.68 7.47 12.70
CA ILE A 391 7.82 8.62 13.00
C ILE A 391 7.53 9.36 11.72
N ALA A 392 6.25 9.61 11.43
CA ALA A 392 5.85 10.30 10.20
C ALA A 392 4.60 11.14 10.41
N ALA A 393 4.44 12.14 9.54
CA ALA A 393 3.25 12.96 9.46
C ALA A 393 2.74 13.04 8.02
N THR A 394 1.43 13.07 7.87
CA THR A 394 0.74 13.29 6.60
C THR A 394 -0.34 14.34 6.80
N ARG A 395 -0.54 15.20 5.80
CA ARG A 395 -1.57 16.23 5.77
C ARG A 395 -2.26 16.22 4.43
N ALA A 396 -3.59 16.09 4.42
CA ALA A 396 -4.43 16.18 3.24
C ALA A 396 -5.34 17.41 3.34
N HIS A 397 -5.33 18.25 2.31
CA HIS A 397 -6.16 19.43 2.20
C HIS A 397 -7.40 19.13 1.37
N ALA A 398 -8.53 19.65 1.80
CA ALA A 398 -9.76 19.57 1.02
C ALA A 398 -9.95 20.85 0.21
N GLY A 399 -10.12 20.71 -1.10
CA GLY A 399 -10.40 21.79 -2.03
C GLY A 399 -11.69 22.52 -1.72
N SER A 400 -11.89 23.70 -2.30
CA SER A 400 -13.08 24.51 -2.04
C SER A 400 -14.40 23.77 -2.37
N GLN A 401 -14.45 23.07 -3.51
CA GLN A 401 -15.60 22.25 -3.90
C GLN A 401 -15.79 21.04 -2.97
N GLY A 402 -14.70 20.35 -2.61
CA GLY A 402 -14.75 19.22 -1.66
C GLY A 402 -15.29 19.65 -0.29
N ARG A 403 -14.84 20.80 0.22
CA ARG A 403 -15.38 21.36 1.47
C ARG A 403 -16.84 21.73 1.37
N ALA A 404 -17.26 22.33 0.26
CA ALA A 404 -18.66 22.68 0.05
C ALA A 404 -19.55 21.42 0.01
N GLN A 405 -19.11 20.38 -0.70
CA GLN A 405 -19.80 19.10 -0.73
C GLN A 405 -19.89 18.47 0.68
N LEU A 406 -18.77 18.33 1.38
CA LEU A 406 -18.75 17.75 2.73
C LEU A 406 -19.60 18.53 3.72
N SER A 407 -19.56 19.88 3.66
CA SER A 407 -20.40 20.74 4.50
C SER A 407 -21.89 20.54 4.23
N ALA A 408 -22.28 20.42 2.95
CA ALA A 408 -23.66 20.15 2.55
C ALA A 408 -24.13 18.76 3.02
N GLU A 409 -23.29 17.72 2.86
CA GLU A 409 -23.59 16.36 3.28
C GLU A 409 -23.72 16.22 4.80
N LEU A 410 -22.86 16.91 5.55
CA LEU A 410 -22.92 16.95 7.01
C LEU A 410 -24.03 17.86 7.55
N GLY A 411 -24.52 18.79 6.74
CA GLY A 411 -25.49 19.80 7.12
C GLY A 411 -24.97 20.80 8.15
N GLN A 412 -23.64 21.03 8.17
CA GLN A 412 -22.96 21.95 9.10
C GLN A 412 -21.64 22.45 8.52
N PRO A 413 -21.15 23.62 8.98
CA PRO A 413 -19.81 24.11 8.63
C PRO A 413 -18.71 23.14 9.05
N LEU A 414 -17.65 23.06 8.26
CA LEU A 414 -16.43 22.33 8.62
C LEU A 414 -15.59 23.16 9.61
N SER A 415 -14.92 22.49 10.54
CA SER A 415 -14.03 23.13 11.51
C SER A 415 -12.61 23.33 10.99
N SER A 416 -12.26 22.68 9.88
CA SER A 416 -10.92 22.72 9.29
C SER A 416 -10.96 22.60 7.76
N THR A 417 -9.86 23.00 7.11
CA THR A 417 -9.65 22.81 5.67
C THR A 417 -8.76 21.61 5.36
N ALA A 418 -8.19 20.98 6.38
CA ALA A 418 -7.29 19.85 6.19
C ALA A 418 -7.35 18.90 7.39
N GLU A 419 -7.11 17.64 7.10
CA GLU A 419 -6.87 16.59 8.08
C GLU A 419 -5.37 16.33 8.15
N THR A 420 -4.85 16.03 9.35
CA THR A 420 -3.43 15.72 9.57
C THR A 420 -3.32 14.50 10.46
N ALA A 421 -2.51 13.54 10.07
CA ALA A 421 -2.16 12.40 10.91
C ALA A 421 -0.67 12.41 11.25
N VAL A 422 -0.35 12.07 12.49
CA VAL A 422 1.01 11.80 12.96
C VAL A 422 1.03 10.38 13.47
N GLU A 423 1.96 9.57 13.01
CA GLU A 423 2.15 8.18 13.43
C GLU A 423 3.53 7.98 14.04
N MET A 424 3.58 7.21 15.12
CA MET A 424 4.80 6.63 15.68
C MET A 424 4.61 5.12 15.80
N THR A 425 5.57 4.35 15.30
CA THR A 425 5.51 2.89 15.30
C THR A 425 6.87 2.27 15.60
N TYR A 426 6.86 1.06 16.13
CA TYR A 426 8.05 0.24 16.38
C TYR A 426 7.79 -1.18 15.91
N ARG A 427 8.43 -1.61 14.83
CA ARG A 427 8.36 -2.98 14.32
C ARG A 427 9.48 -3.81 14.95
N ALA A 428 9.12 -4.74 15.82
CA ALA A 428 10.02 -5.66 16.48
C ALA A 428 9.99 -7.01 15.76
N GLN A 429 11.14 -7.46 15.23
CA GLN A 429 11.30 -8.82 14.76
C GLN A 429 11.53 -9.73 15.97
N LEU A 430 10.59 -10.62 16.27
CA LEU A 430 10.63 -11.47 17.47
C LEU A 430 11.27 -12.83 17.22
N ALA A 431 11.09 -13.37 16.01
CA ALA A 431 11.63 -14.63 15.54
C ALA A 431 11.59 -14.64 14.01
N PRO A 432 12.24 -15.59 13.32
CA PRO A 432 12.06 -15.79 11.89
C PRO A 432 10.56 -15.79 11.54
N GLY A 433 10.17 -14.96 10.59
CA GLY A 433 8.78 -14.84 10.15
C GLY A 433 7.79 -14.24 11.17
N VAL A 434 8.21 -13.77 12.36
CA VAL A 434 7.31 -13.22 13.38
C VAL A 434 7.68 -11.78 13.73
N ALA A 435 6.82 -10.84 13.42
CA ALA A 435 6.99 -9.44 13.83
C ALA A 435 5.79 -8.93 14.65
N LEU A 436 6.08 -8.11 15.65
CA LEU A 436 5.10 -7.41 16.46
C LEU A 436 5.33 -5.90 16.34
N GLN A 437 4.26 -5.14 16.10
CA GLN A 437 4.39 -3.73 15.77
C GLN A 437 3.36 -2.88 16.54
N PRO A 438 3.68 -2.37 17.74
CA PRO A 438 2.90 -1.34 18.38
C PRO A 438 2.91 -0.04 17.58
N VAL A 439 1.76 0.65 17.57
CA VAL A 439 1.53 1.89 16.87
C VAL A 439 0.67 2.85 17.66
N VAL A 440 0.98 4.13 17.55
CA VAL A 440 0.14 5.23 18.04
C VAL A 440 0.01 6.26 16.94
N GLN A 441 -1.24 6.69 16.68
CA GLN A 441 -1.55 7.74 15.73
C GLN A 441 -2.33 8.86 16.40
N ARG A 442 -2.02 10.10 16.02
CA ARG A 442 -2.81 11.28 16.37
C ARG A 442 -3.39 11.88 15.11
N ILE A 443 -4.73 11.88 15.01
CA ILE A 443 -5.46 12.42 13.90
C ILE A 443 -6.06 13.77 14.31
N PHE A 444 -5.67 14.82 13.62
CA PHE A 444 -6.18 16.17 13.82
C PHE A 444 -7.27 16.46 12.80
N ASN A 445 -8.42 16.93 13.28
CA ASN A 445 -9.60 17.25 12.49
C ASN A 445 -10.11 16.09 11.60
N PRO A 446 -10.30 14.86 12.14
CA PRO A 446 -10.78 13.75 11.34
C PRO A 446 -12.12 14.12 10.68
N GLY A 447 -12.27 13.80 9.39
CA GLY A 447 -13.45 14.19 8.62
C GLY A 447 -13.68 15.69 8.51
N LEU A 448 -12.69 16.53 8.83
CA LEU A 448 -12.73 18.01 8.88
C LEU A 448 -13.72 18.61 9.88
N ALA A 449 -14.44 17.79 10.63
CA ALA A 449 -15.52 18.23 11.52
C ALA A 449 -15.57 17.52 12.87
N LEU A 450 -14.74 16.48 13.06
CA LEU A 450 -14.75 15.67 14.28
C LEU A 450 -13.65 16.11 15.27
N PRO A 451 -13.82 15.81 16.57
CA PRO A 451 -12.77 16.00 17.55
C PRO A 451 -11.51 15.19 17.22
N ASN A 452 -10.35 15.76 17.51
CA ASN A 452 -9.06 15.09 17.30
C ASN A 452 -9.03 13.70 17.95
N ALA A 453 -8.69 12.68 17.15
CA ALA A 453 -8.66 11.28 17.59
C ALA A 453 -7.24 10.84 17.97
N THR A 454 -7.16 9.89 18.91
CA THR A 454 -5.94 9.14 19.20
C THR A 454 -6.22 7.66 19.00
N VAL A 455 -5.52 7.06 18.07
CA VAL A 455 -5.60 5.63 17.76
C VAL A 455 -4.33 4.96 18.28
N ALA A 456 -4.49 3.86 19.02
CA ALA A 456 -3.38 3.05 19.50
C ALA A 456 -3.69 1.58 19.24
N GLY A 457 -2.66 0.80 18.97
CA GLY A 457 -2.85 -0.62 18.72
C GLY A 457 -1.57 -1.37 18.41
N VAL A 458 -1.74 -2.55 17.84
CA VAL A 458 -0.64 -3.45 17.56
C VAL A 458 -0.96 -4.27 16.29
N ARG A 459 0.06 -4.49 15.45
CA ARG A 459 0.08 -5.46 14.36
C ARG A 459 0.90 -6.68 14.78
N LEU A 460 0.39 -7.86 14.53
CA LEU A 460 1.15 -9.11 14.46
C LEU A 460 1.28 -9.51 12.99
N GLN A 461 2.48 -9.82 12.54
CA GLN A 461 2.74 -10.33 11.21
C GLN A 461 3.42 -11.70 11.31
N LEU A 462 2.91 -12.67 10.53
CA LEU A 462 3.43 -14.03 10.45
C LEU A 462 3.76 -14.32 8.98
N ALA A 463 5.02 -14.57 8.65
CA ALA A 463 5.44 -15.13 7.38
C ALA A 463 5.63 -16.64 7.53
N LEU A 464 4.93 -17.42 6.71
CA LEU A 464 4.83 -18.89 6.84
C LEU A 464 5.58 -19.58 5.72
#